data_a3753c867adcf8759bf83548f0362701
#
_entry.id   a3753c867adcf8759bf83548f0362701
#
_cell.length_a   1.000
_cell.length_b   1.000
_cell.length_c   1.000
_cell.angle_alpha   90.00
_cell.angle_beta   90.00
_cell.angle_gamma   90.00
#
_symmetry.space_group_name_H-M   'P 1'
#
loop_
_entity.id
_entity.type
_entity.pdbx_description
1 polymer ?
#
loop_
_entity_poly.entity_id
_entity_poly.type
_entity_poly.pdbx_seq_one_letter_code
_entity_poly.pdbx_strand_id
1 'polypeptide(L)'
;MKERQLRATELPLLDLATAYIQAGETLFLAIHDDIAARVRLAHPEAAHLEISIDADGDVRLHGIWSAQDSAIGSCHLLYDPHDDPERDWLDGPLDLDELVSDLNRVLEGSFLYHWGVIEPHPVHEHRNRRWITLPPADRAATIAAVIRRHVPDAESLVCRFEADHKGIAVGFEQITLSSGERVNIPCPRCSPESEDSPWPHDVSHELARVLGQLYIMPHLRGLHLTPCVDLASEHEGQLWQLVFPYREPGSVQPSAHG
;
A
#
# COMPACT_ATOMS: atom_id res chain seq x y z
N MET A 1 -31.23 7.52 -19.79
CA MET A 1 -30.99 7.29 -18.35
C MET A 1 -31.38 8.56 -17.61
N LYS A 2 -32.33 8.52 -16.67
CA LYS A 2 -32.66 9.69 -15.85
C LYS A 2 -31.54 9.81 -14.79
N GLU A 3 -30.70 10.81 -14.91
CA GLU A 3 -29.81 11.27 -13.84
C GLU A 3 -30.69 11.55 -12.61
N ARG A 4 -30.47 10.80 -11.56
CA ARG A 4 -31.12 11.02 -10.28
C ARG A 4 -30.49 12.28 -9.70
N GLN A 5 -31.10 13.44 -9.88
CA GLN A 5 -30.69 14.66 -9.17
C GLN A 5 -30.77 14.35 -7.67
N LEU A 6 -29.60 14.26 -7.03
CA LEU A 6 -29.51 14.17 -5.57
C LEU A 6 -30.20 15.40 -4.96
N ARG A 7 -31.07 15.17 -3.98
CA ARG A 7 -31.71 16.27 -3.27
C ARG A 7 -30.67 17.04 -2.48
N ALA A 8 -30.83 18.34 -2.37
CA ALA A 8 -29.88 19.21 -1.64
C ALA A 8 -29.61 18.78 -0.18
N THR A 9 -30.48 17.97 0.41
CA THR A 9 -30.34 17.37 1.76
C THR A 9 -29.49 16.10 1.77
N GLU A 10 -29.22 15.48 0.62
CA GLU A 10 -28.44 14.24 0.52
C GLU A 10 -26.93 14.54 0.39
N LEU A 11 -26.56 15.70 -0.18
CA LEU A 11 -25.17 16.12 -0.33
C LEU A 11 -24.39 16.21 1.00
N PRO A 12 -24.89 16.86 2.06
CA PRO A 12 -24.19 16.93 3.34
C PRO A 12 -24.00 15.56 4.01
N LEU A 13 -24.94 14.63 3.83
CA LEU A 13 -24.82 13.27 4.36
C LEU A 13 -23.76 12.46 3.60
N LEU A 14 -23.64 12.66 2.30
CA LEU A 14 -22.64 12.02 1.48
C LEU A 14 -21.23 12.51 1.86
N ASP A 15 -21.05 13.80 2.07
CA ASP A 15 -19.80 14.41 2.52
C ASP A 15 -19.38 13.90 3.90
N LEU A 16 -20.35 13.77 4.83
CA LEU A 16 -20.10 13.20 6.16
C LEU A 16 -19.72 11.72 6.09
N ALA A 17 -20.39 10.94 5.23
CA ALA A 17 -20.07 9.53 5.03
C ALA A 17 -18.65 9.38 4.46
N THR A 18 -18.27 10.19 3.49
CA THR A 18 -16.93 10.21 2.91
C THR A 18 -15.87 10.56 3.96
N ALA A 19 -16.12 11.61 4.77
CA ALA A 19 -15.21 12.02 5.84
C ALA A 19 -15.06 10.92 6.91
N TYR A 20 -16.14 10.22 7.26
CA TYR A 20 -16.10 9.11 8.20
C TYR A 20 -15.27 7.93 7.67
N ILE A 21 -15.47 7.55 6.40
CA ILE A 21 -14.70 6.49 5.75
C ILE A 21 -13.22 6.85 5.73
N GLN A 22 -12.88 8.06 5.28
CA GLN A 22 -11.48 8.51 5.23
C GLN A 22 -10.81 8.55 6.60
N ALA A 23 -11.53 8.96 7.65
CA ALA A 23 -11.02 8.93 9.01
C ALA A 23 -10.75 7.49 9.48
N GLY A 24 -11.66 6.56 9.19
CA GLY A 24 -11.51 5.13 9.48
C GLY A 24 -10.32 4.53 8.76
N GLU A 25 -10.17 4.79 7.47
CA GLU A 25 -9.03 4.34 6.67
C GLU A 25 -7.70 4.91 7.19
N THR A 26 -7.67 6.18 7.57
CA THR A 26 -6.48 6.82 8.13
C THR A 26 -6.06 6.16 9.45
N LEU A 27 -7.01 5.92 10.33
CA LEU A 27 -6.75 5.24 11.61
C LEU A 27 -6.24 3.81 11.38
N PHE A 28 -6.91 3.07 10.49
CA PHE A 28 -6.51 1.72 10.11
C PHE A 28 -5.06 1.68 9.61
N LEU A 29 -4.71 2.54 8.66
CA LEU A 29 -3.35 2.58 8.11
C LEU A 29 -2.32 2.99 9.16
N ALA A 30 -2.66 3.88 10.09
CA ALA A 30 -1.78 4.29 11.18
C ALA A 30 -1.49 3.11 12.13
N ILE A 31 -2.49 2.32 12.51
CA ILE A 31 -2.31 1.11 13.32
C ILE A 31 -1.46 0.08 12.56
N HIS A 32 -1.73 -0.11 11.26
CA HIS A 32 -0.99 -1.05 10.43
C HIS A 32 0.49 -0.65 10.29
N ASP A 33 0.79 0.65 10.18
CA ASP A 33 2.16 1.16 10.17
C ASP A 33 2.87 0.94 11.50
N ASP A 34 2.17 1.15 12.62
CA ASP A 34 2.70 0.92 13.96
C ASP A 34 3.01 -0.56 14.19
N ILE A 35 2.09 -1.46 13.81
CA ILE A 35 2.33 -2.91 13.79
C ILE A 35 3.59 -3.24 13.01
N ALA A 36 3.72 -2.72 11.77
CA ALA A 36 4.87 -2.99 10.93
C ALA A 36 6.18 -2.47 11.54
N ALA A 37 6.16 -1.31 12.17
CA ALA A 37 7.33 -0.73 12.84
C ALA A 37 7.78 -1.60 14.02
N ARG A 38 6.86 -2.02 14.87
CA ARG A 38 7.16 -2.90 16.03
C ARG A 38 7.67 -4.27 15.59
N VAL A 39 7.01 -4.88 14.60
CA VAL A 39 7.44 -6.18 14.06
C VAL A 39 8.85 -6.09 13.46
N ARG A 40 9.16 -5.03 12.70
CA ARG A 40 10.49 -4.86 12.11
C ARG A 40 11.57 -4.48 13.11
N LEU A 41 11.21 -3.92 14.24
CA LEU A 41 12.17 -3.70 15.31
C LEU A 41 12.73 -5.02 15.86
N ALA A 42 11.88 -6.06 15.93
CA ALA A 42 12.27 -7.41 16.34
C ALA A 42 12.81 -8.25 15.17
N HIS A 43 12.20 -8.10 13.99
CA HIS A 43 12.51 -8.86 12.79
C HIS A 43 12.64 -7.91 11.58
N PRO A 44 13.82 -7.32 11.33
CA PRO A 44 14.02 -6.28 10.32
C PRO A 44 13.60 -6.68 8.90
N GLU A 45 13.66 -7.97 8.57
CA GLU A 45 13.31 -8.52 7.26
C GLU A 45 11.81 -8.87 7.14
N ALA A 46 11.01 -8.62 8.17
CA ALA A 46 9.59 -8.97 8.17
C ALA A 46 8.81 -8.23 7.08
N ALA A 47 8.06 -8.99 6.31
CA ALA A 47 7.20 -8.51 5.24
C ALA A 47 5.75 -8.97 5.38
N HIS A 48 5.50 -10.09 6.04
CA HIS A 48 4.16 -10.66 6.19
C HIS A 48 3.94 -11.22 7.59
N LEU A 49 2.68 -11.12 8.05
CA LEU A 49 2.18 -11.82 9.23
C LEU A 49 1.24 -12.92 8.75
N GLU A 50 1.45 -14.13 9.24
CA GLU A 50 0.53 -15.26 9.02
C GLU A 50 -0.47 -15.30 10.16
N ILE A 51 -1.76 -15.20 9.83
CA ILE A 51 -2.85 -15.20 10.80
C ILE A 51 -3.94 -16.18 10.44
N SER A 52 -4.75 -16.57 11.42
CA SER A 52 -6.10 -17.10 11.20
C SER A 52 -7.12 -16.26 11.95
N ILE A 53 -8.35 -16.28 11.46
CA ILE A 53 -9.50 -15.65 12.10
C ILE A 53 -10.46 -16.78 12.43
N ASP A 54 -10.80 -16.94 13.69
CA ASP A 54 -11.71 -17.99 14.12
C ASP A 54 -13.21 -17.62 13.90
N ALA A 55 -14.11 -18.49 14.32
CA ALA A 55 -15.54 -18.29 14.10
C ALA A 55 -16.14 -17.11 14.89
N ASP A 56 -15.48 -16.73 15.98
CA ASP A 56 -15.88 -15.61 16.84
C ASP A 56 -15.26 -14.28 16.35
N GLY A 57 -14.39 -14.35 15.35
CA GLY A 57 -13.69 -13.21 14.75
C GLY A 57 -12.35 -12.92 15.40
N ASP A 58 -11.90 -13.72 16.36
CA ASP A 58 -10.63 -13.53 17.05
C ASP A 58 -9.45 -13.91 16.16
N VAL A 59 -8.44 -13.07 16.18
CA VAL A 59 -7.20 -13.26 15.42
C VAL A 59 -6.22 -14.10 16.19
N ARG A 60 -5.56 -15.03 15.49
CA ARG A 60 -4.40 -15.77 15.98
C ARG A 60 -3.22 -15.58 15.06
N LEU A 61 -2.09 -15.20 15.61
CA LEU A 61 -0.82 -15.13 14.90
C LEU A 61 -0.21 -16.53 14.80
N HIS A 62 0.24 -16.91 13.60
CA HIS A 62 0.88 -18.20 13.32
C HIS A 62 2.34 -18.04 12.91
N GLY A 63 2.75 -16.87 12.46
CA GLY A 63 4.13 -16.65 12.06
C GLY A 63 4.41 -15.24 11.56
N ILE A 64 5.70 -14.91 11.54
CA ILE A 64 6.24 -13.70 10.91
C ILE A 64 7.17 -14.17 9.80
N TRP A 65 6.99 -13.63 8.59
CA TRP A 65 7.67 -14.10 7.39
C TRP A 65 8.43 -12.96 6.71
N SER A 66 9.58 -13.31 6.10
CA SER A 66 10.34 -12.40 5.25
C SER A 66 9.61 -12.13 3.92
N ALA A 67 10.07 -11.14 3.19
CA ALA A 67 9.70 -10.96 1.78
C ALA A 67 10.13 -12.19 0.96
N GLN A 68 9.36 -12.46 -0.10
CA GLN A 68 9.75 -13.48 -1.07
C GLN A 68 11.07 -13.08 -1.73
N ASP A 69 12.10 -13.89 -1.57
CA ASP A 69 13.32 -13.74 -2.33
C ASP A 69 13.04 -14.14 -3.80
N SER A 70 13.11 -13.16 -4.70
CA SER A 70 12.88 -13.38 -6.12
C SER A 70 13.88 -14.37 -6.74
N ALA A 71 15.04 -14.58 -6.12
CA ALA A 71 16.05 -15.53 -6.59
C ALA A 71 15.74 -16.98 -6.16
N ILE A 72 15.06 -17.16 -5.03
CA ILE A 72 14.80 -18.48 -4.44
C ILE A 72 13.32 -18.85 -4.53
N GLY A 73 12.44 -17.84 -4.74
CA GLY A 73 10.98 -18.03 -4.83
C GLY A 73 10.33 -18.44 -3.51
N SER A 74 11.04 -18.34 -2.39
CA SER A 74 10.56 -18.77 -1.07
C SER A 74 10.60 -17.62 -0.06
N CYS A 75 9.53 -17.51 0.72
CA CYS A 75 9.53 -16.73 1.96
C CYS A 75 10.14 -17.56 3.08
N HIS A 76 10.85 -16.92 3.99
CA HIS A 76 11.41 -17.58 5.16
C HIS A 76 10.59 -17.24 6.39
N LEU A 77 10.25 -18.27 7.17
CA LEU A 77 9.67 -18.11 8.50
C LEU A 77 10.72 -17.51 9.41
N LEU A 78 10.47 -16.31 9.91
CA LEU A 78 11.37 -15.59 10.81
C LEU A 78 11.04 -15.89 12.27
N TYR A 79 9.78 -16.20 12.54
CA TYR A 79 9.27 -16.44 13.87
C TYR A 79 8.04 -17.37 13.83
N ASP A 80 8.02 -18.40 14.69
CA ASP A 80 6.89 -19.29 14.93
C ASP A 80 6.50 -19.23 16.42
N PRO A 81 5.30 -18.75 16.77
CA PRO A 81 4.86 -18.69 18.17
C PRO A 81 4.67 -20.07 18.81
N HIS A 82 4.66 -21.16 18.02
CA HIS A 82 4.48 -22.52 18.54
C HIS A 82 5.80 -23.23 18.85
N ASP A 83 6.91 -22.78 18.26
CA ASP A 83 8.22 -23.43 18.43
C ASP A 83 8.97 -22.98 19.69
N ASP A 84 8.56 -21.89 20.34
CA ASP A 84 9.22 -21.37 21.53
C ASP A 84 8.21 -20.98 22.65
N PRO A 85 7.53 -21.98 23.26
CA PRO A 85 6.54 -21.72 24.29
C PRO A 85 7.15 -21.26 25.64
N GLU A 86 8.48 -21.37 25.82
CA GLU A 86 9.16 -21.00 27.06
C GLU A 86 9.87 -19.63 26.97
N ARG A 87 9.88 -19.00 25.78
CA ARG A 87 10.46 -17.67 25.63
C ARG A 87 9.56 -16.67 26.35
N ASP A 88 10.09 -16.10 27.40
CA ASP A 88 9.41 -15.12 28.26
C ASP A 88 9.03 -13.90 27.40
N TRP A 89 7.78 -13.86 26.97
CA TRP A 89 7.18 -12.85 26.07
C TRP A 89 7.25 -11.44 26.64
N LEU A 90 7.40 -11.34 27.97
CA LEU A 90 7.42 -10.08 28.72
C LEU A 90 8.74 -9.30 28.55
N ASP A 91 9.81 -9.94 28.11
CA ASP A 91 11.14 -9.30 27.98
C ASP A 91 11.58 -9.12 26.51
N GLY A 92 10.75 -9.49 25.54
CA GLY A 92 11.03 -9.33 24.11
C GLY A 92 10.68 -7.91 23.58
N PRO A 93 11.30 -7.48 22.46
CA PRO A 93 10.99 -6.20 21.83
C PRO A 93 9.59 -6.15 21.20
N LEU A 94 8.89 -7.29 21.14
CA LEU A 94 7.56 -7.42 20.54
C LEU A 94 6.59 -8.03 21.56
N ASP A 95 5.64 -7.20 22.04
CA ASP A 95 4.50 -7.66 22.82
C ASP A 95 3.45 -8.28 21.89
N LEU A 96 3.29 -9.59 21.96
CA LEU A 96 2.36 -10.31 21.06
C LEU A 96 0.91 -10.13 21.44
N ASP A 97 0.58 -9.97 22.71
CA ASP A 97 -0.80 -9.73 23.15
C ASP A 97 -1.28 -8.37 22.65
N GLU A 98 -0.41 -7.36 22.73
CA GLU A 98 -0.68 -6.05 22.16
C GLU A 98 -0.78 -6.12 20.63
N LEU A 99 0.13 -6.84 19.96
CA LEU A 99 0.09 -7.05 18.51
C LEU A 99 -1.22 -7.72 18.07
N VAL A 100 -1.64 -8.78 18.73
CA VAL A 100 -2.90 -9.49 18.44
C VAL A 100 -4.11 -8.58 18.71
N SER A 101 -4.07 -7.79 19.81
CA SER A 101 -5.12 -6.82 20.12
C SER A 101 -5.26 -5.77 19.02
N ASP A 102 -4.14 -5.24 18.51
CA ASP A 102 -4.15 -4.26 17.42
C ASP A 102 -4.59 -4.89 16.09
N LEU A 103 -4.19 -6.14 15.83
CA LEU A 103 -4.67 -6.90 14.68
C LEU A 103 -6.19 -7.10 14.73
N ASN A 104 -6.76 -7.42 15.89
CA ASN A 104 -8.20 -7.51 16.07
C ASN A 104 -8.89 -6.18 15.73
N ARG A 105 -8.39 -5.05 16.25
CA ARG A 105 -8.94 -3.71 15.94
C ARG A 105 -8.90 -3.40 14.45
N VAL A 106 -7.81 -3.78 13.79
CA VAL A 106 -7.60 -3.57 12.35
C VAL A 106 -8.58 -4.45 11.56
N LEU A 107 -8.84 -5.67 12.00
CA LEU A 107 -9.70 -6.64 11.32
C LEU A 107 -11.20 -6.44 11.55
N GLU A 108 -11.60 -5.76 12.61
CA GLU A 108 -13.00 -5.35 12.83
C GLU A 108 -13.48 -4.36 11.76
N GLY A 109 -12.56 -3.66 11.07
CA GLY A 109 -12.88 -2.76 9.96
C GLY A 109 -12.88 -3.48 8.60
N SER A 110 -13.83 -3.14 7.73
CA SER A 110 -13.86 -3.63 6.34
C SER A 110 -12.72 -3.11 5.46
N PHE A 111 -11.87 -2.23 5.99
CA PHE A 111 -10.83 -1.49 5.26
C PHE A 111 -9.67 -2.37 4.76
N LEU A 112 -9.35 -3.46 5.46
CA LEU A 112 -8.29 -4.39 5.08
C LEU A 112 -8.45 -4.97 3.68
N TYR A 113 -9.67 -5.36 3.36
CA TYR A 113 -9.99 -5.91 2.05
C TYR A 113 -9.92 -4.84 0.96
N HIS A 114 -10.26 -3.60 1.33
CA HIS A 114 -10.23 -2.48 0.39
C HIS A 114 -8.81 -2.16 -0.08
N TRP A 115 -7.83 -2.26 0.81
CA TRP A 115 -6.42 -1.98 0.51
C TRP A 115 -5.62 -3.20 0.05
N GLY A 116 -6.25 -4.37 -0.09
CA GLY A 116 -5.56 -5.59 -0.50
C GLY A 116 -4.43 -6.01 0.45
N VAL A 117 -4.59 -5.69 1.75
CA VAL A 117 -3.59 -5.99 2.78
C VAL A 117 -3.67 -7.44 3.22
N ILE A 118 -4.88 -8.03 3.16
CA ILE A 118 -5.11 -9.44 3.48
C ILE A 118 -5.14 -10.26 2.19
N GLU A 119 -4.24 -11.22 2.11
CA GLU A 119 -4.12 -12.13 1.00
C GLU A 119 -4.32 -13.59 1.45
N PRO A 120 -4.80 -14.48 0.57
CA PRO A 120 -4.77 -15.91 0.84
C PRO A 120 -3.34 -16.37 1.09
N HIS A 121 -3.14 -17.29 2.03
CA HIS A 121 -1.81 -17.87 2.25
C HIS A 121 -1.32 -18.57 0.96
N PRO A 122 -0.08 -18.31 0.49
CA PRO A 122 0.42 -18.87 -0.77
C PRO A 122 0.55 -20.40 -0.74
N VAL A 123 0.74 -21.01 0.45
CA VAL A 123 0.82 -22.45 0.61
C VAL A 123 -0.60 -23.02 0.76
N HIS A 124 -0.99 -23.87 -0.19
CA HIS A 124 -2.34 -24.43 -0.28
C HIS A 124 -2.79 -25.24 0.95
N GLU A 125 -1.85 -25.81 1.69
CA GLU A 125 -2.12 -26.58 2.92
C GLU A 125 -2.64 -25.67 4.07
N HIS A 126 -2.34 -24.38 4.02
CA HIS A 126 -2.74 -23.37 5.01
C HIS A 126 -4.01 -22.59 4.61
N ARG A 127 -5.00 -23.26 3.99
CA ARG A 127 -6.20 -22.59 3.43
C ARG A 127 -7.00 -21.74 4.42
N ASN A 128 -6.93 -22.07 5.71
CA ASN A 128 -7.60 -21.31 6.78
C ASN A 128 -6.78 -20.13 7.28
N ARG A 129 -5.57 -19.95 6.77
CA ARG A 129 -4.68 -18.89 7.15
C ARG A 129 -4.69 -17.79 6.09
N ARG A 130 -4.31 -16.60 6.51
CA ARG A 130 -4.20 -15.40 5.68
C ARG A 130 -2.85 -14.75 5.91
N TRP A 131 -2.40 -14.04 4.90
CA TRP A 131 -1.26 -13.16 5.03
C TRP A 131 -1.71 -11.73 5.16
N ILE A 132 -1.14 -11.03 6.13
CA ILE A 132 -1.18 -9.57 6.21
C ILE A 132 0.16 -9.08 5.69
N THR A 133 0.14 -8.41 4.55
CA THR A 133 1.33 -7.77 3.99
C THR A 133 1.64 -6.50 4.77
N LEU A 134 2.80 -6.45 5.40
CA LEU A 134 3.26 -5.27 6.13
C LEU A 134 3.58 -4.13 5.14
N PRO A 135 3.17 -2.88 5.42
CA PRO A 135 3.46 -1.76 4.57
C PRO A 135 4.97 -1.54 4.46
N PRO A 136 5.49 -1.07 3.33
CA PRO A 136 6.90 -0.77 3.20
C PRO A 136 7.31 0.33 4.20
N ALA A 137 8.52 0.22 4.76
CA ALA A 137 9.06 1.21 5.71
C ALA A 137 9.15 2.61 5.08
N ASP A 138 9.52 2.67 3.80
CA ASP A 138 9.50 3.89 2.98
C ASP A 138 8.69 3.65 1.71
N ARG A 139 7.45 4.15 1.71
CA ARG A 139 6.53 4.02 0.56
C ARG A 139 7.04 4.77 -0.66
N ALA A 140 7.62 5.96 -0.46
CA ALA A 140 8.11 6.77 -1.56
C ALA A 140 9.32 6.11 -2.25
N ALA A 141 10.25 5.56 -1.48
CA ALA A 141 11.37 4.79 -2.01
C ALA A 141 10.91 3.51 -2.72
N THR A 142 9.91 2.82 -2.17
CA THR A 142 9.33 1.62 -2.79
C THR A 142 8.69 1.94 -4.13
N ILE A 143 7.85 2.99 -4.20
CA ILE A 143 7.25 3.46 -5.45
C ILE A 143 8.34 3.81 -6.48
N ALA A 144 9.35 4.59 -6.06
CA ALA A 144 10.46 4.96 -6.92
C ALA A 144 11.22 3.74 -7.45
N ALA A 145 11.48 2.73 -6.61
CA ALA A 145 12.16 1.51 -6.99
C ALA A 145 11.34 0.69 -8.01
N VAL A 146 10.03 0.56 -7.79
CA VAL A 146 9.14 -0.14 -8.73
C VAL A 146 9.13 0.57 -10.09
N ILE A 147 8.94 1.89 -10.11
CA ILE A 147 8.88 2.67 -11.36
C ILE A 147 10.22 2.61 -12.09
N ARG A 148 11.35 2.75 -11.39
CA ARG A 148 12.69 2.73 -12.00
C ARG A 148 13.09 1.37 -12.58
N ARG A 149 12.44 0.28 -12.22
CA ARG A 149 12.63 -1.01 -12.92
C ARG A 149 12.12 -0.97 -14.36
N HIS A 150 11.11 -0.16 -14.64
CA HIS A 150 10.50 -0.02 -15.96
C HIS A 150 10.96 1.24 -16.68
N VAL A 151 11.21 2.32 -15.93
CA VAL A 151 11.64 3.63 -16.41
C VAL A 151 12.86 4.06 -15.59
N PRO A 152 14.09 3.59 -15.94
CA PRO A 152 15.29 3.73 -15.10
C PRO A 152 15.64 5.17 -14.71
N ASP A 153 15.38 6.13 -15.60
CA ASP A 153 15.70 7.54 -15.44
C ASP A 153 14.57 8.38 -14.82
N ALA A 154 13.54 7.73 -14.27
CA ALA A 154 12.43 8.43 -13.64
C ALA A 154 12.88 9.16 -12.36
N GLU A 155 12.53 10.45 -12.27
CA GLU A 155 12.80 11.31 -11.11
C GLU A 155 11.54 11.70 -10.34
N SER A 156 10.41 11.79 -11.04
CA SER A 156 9.14 12.09 -10.38
C SER A 156 7.96 11.51 -11.13
N LEU A 157 6.84 11.38 -10.42
CA LEU A 157 5.57 10.91 -10.93
C LEU A 157 4.49 11.93 -10.59
N VAL A 158 3.66 12.29 -11.55
CA VAL A 158 2.43 13.04 -11.33
C VAL A 158 1.26 12.07 -11.30
N CYS A 159 0.50 12.12 -10.22
CA CYS A 159 -0.68 11.31 -9.98
C CYS A 159 -1.91 12.18 -9.78
N ARG A 160 -3.06 11.65 -10.16
CA ARG A 160 -4.37 12.19 -9.83
C ARG A 160 -5.00 11.33 -8.74
N PHE A 161 -5.58 11.99 -7.74
CA PHE A 161 -6.34 11.33 -6.68
C PHE A 161 -7.79 11.80 -6.74
N GLU A 162 -8.69 10.85 -6.83
CA GLU A 162 -10.13 11.04 -6.75
C GLU A 162 -10.64 10.30 -5.51
N ALA A 163 -11.15 11.05 -4.54
CA ALA A 163 -11.72 10.47 -3.33
C ALA A 163 -13.24 10.53 -3.39
N ASP A 164 -13.89 9.40 -3.20
CA ASP A 164 -15.34 9.31 -3.09
C ASP A 164 -15.75 8.39 -1.92
N HIS A 165 -17.05 8.10 -1.81
CA HIS A 165 -17.60 7.20 -0.80
C HIS A 165 -17.19 5.72 -0.96
N LYS A 166 -16.48 5.37 -2.02
CA LYS A 166 -15.96 4.02 -2.28
C LYS A 166 -14.47 3.90 -1.98
N GLY A 167 -13.79 5.02 -1.71
CA GLY A 167 -12.37 5.08 -1.42
C GLY A 167 -11.61 6.06 -2.30
N ILE A 168 -10.33 5.80 -2.52
CA ILE A 168 -9.44 6.63 -3.32
C ILE A 168 -9.05 5.90 -4.60
N ALA A 169 -9.41 6.50 -5.73
CA ALA A 169 -8.89 6.10 -7.02
C ALA A 169 -7.61 6.88 -7.35
N VAL A 170 -6.60 6.19 -7.87
CA VAL A 170 -5.32 6.77 -8.28
C VAL A 170 -5.18 6.65 -9.80
N GLY A 171 -4.99 7.77 -10.46
CA GLY A 171 -4.61 7.85 -11.86
C GLY A 171 -3.16 8.26 -12.01
N PHE A 172 -2.47 7.70 -13.00
CA PHE A 172 -1.12 8.09 -13.36
C PHE A 172 -1.19 9.04 -14.56
N GLU A 173 -0.51 10.19 -14.47
CA GLU A 173 -0.60 11.21 -15.50
C GLU A 173 0.72 11.38 -16.26
N GLN A 174 1.84 11.50 -15.54
CA GLN A 174 3.09 11.88 -16.16
C GLN A 174 4.30 11.43 -15.34
N ILE A 175 5.37 11.01 -16.02
CA ILE A 175 6.70 10.80 -15.42
C ILE A 175 7.62 11.91 -15.92
N THR A 176 8.44 12.46 -15.01
CA THR A 176 9.55 13.33 -15.39
C THR A 176 10.84 12.52 -15.30
N LEU A 177 11.64 12.55 -16.37
CA LEU A 177 12.94 11.90 -16.45
C LEU A 177 14.05 12.82 -15.95
N SER A 178 15.23 12.28 -15.66
CA SER A 178 16.44 13.04 -15.25
C SER A 178 16.92 14.05 -16.30
N SER A 179 16.56 13.84 -17.56
CA SER A 179 16.77 14.81 -18.64
C SER A 179 15.87 16.05 -18.55
N GLY A 180 14.85 16.03 -17.69
CA GLY A 180 13.76 17.01 -17.65
C GLY A 180 12.63 16.72 -18.66
N GLU A 181 12.77 15.68 -19.47
CA GLU A 181 11.71 15.23 -20.38
C GLU A 181 10.52 14.72 -19.59
N ARG A 182 9.32 15.00 -20.13
CA ARG A 182 8.05 14.57 -19.54
C ARG A 182 7.37 13.55 -20.42
N VAL A 183 7.11 12.38 -19.88
CA VAL A 183 6.44 11.26 -20.54
C VAL A 183 5.03 11.13 -19.97
N ASN A 184 4.02 11.35 -20.82
CA ASN A 184 2.63 11.18 -20.42
C ASN A 184 2.31 9.69 -20.30
N ILE A 185 1.54 9.33 -19.29
CA ILE A 185 1.06 7.96 -19.09
C ILE A 185 -0.38 7.90 -19.64
N PRO A 186 -0.65 7.03 -20.63
CA PRO A 186 -1.99 6.91 -21.19
C PRO A 186 -3.00 6.51 -20.12
N CYS A 187 -4.13 7.22 -20.07
CA CYS A 187 -5.23 6.85 -19.20
C CYS A 187 -5.94 5.59 -19.74
N PRO A 188 -5.98 4.47 -19.00
CA PRO A 188 -6.63 3.24 -19.49
C PRO A 188 -8.13 3.42 -19.77
N ARG A 189 -8.79 4.41 -19.13
CA ARG A 189 -10.22 4.73 -19.36
C ARG A 189 -10.43 5.48 -20.67
N CYS A 190 -9.45 6.30 -21.09
CA CYS A 190 -9.54 7.14 -22.27
C CYS A 190 -8.97 6.45 -23.52
N SER A 191 -8.04 5.52 -23.31
CA SER A 191 -7.37 4.77 -24.36
C SER A 191 -7.29 3.30 -23.96
N PRO A 192 -8.40 2.55 -23.97
CA PRO A 192 -8.43 1.16 -23.54
C PRO A 192 -7.58 0.21 -24.43
N GLU A 193 -7.25 0.66 -25.64
CA GLU A 193 -6.40 -0.08 -26.59
C GLU A 193 -4.92 0.34 -26.51
N SER A 194 -4.57 1.25 -25.61
CA SER A 194 -3.19 1.70 -25.46
C SER A 194 -2.38 0.64 -24.74
N GLU A 195 -1.60 -0.13 -25.51
CA GLU A 195 -0.54 -1.01 -25.01
C GLU A 195 0.67 -0.20 -24.47
N ASP A 196 0.58 1.14 -24.50
CA ASP A 196 1.70 2.05 -24.24
C ASP A 196 1.90 2.40 -22.76
N SER A 197 1.30 1.65 -21.83
CA SER A 197 1.64 1.84 -20.41
C SER A 197 3.12 1.50 -20.19
N PRO A 198 3.90 2.35 -19.49
CA PRO A 198 5.32 2.09 -19.27
C PRO A 198 5.59 0.87 -18.38
N TRP A 199 4.55 0.30 -17.74
CA TRP A 199 4.61 -0.89 -16.91
C TRP A 199 3.35 -1.77 -17.04
N PRO A 200 3.44 -3.07 -16.65
CA PRO A 200 2.32 -4.02 -16.65
C PRO A 200 1.15 -3.59 -15.74
N HIS A 201 -0.03 -4.12 -16.01
CA HIS A 201 -1.25 -3.77 -15.27
C HIS A 201 -1.22 -4.13 -13.77
N ASP A 202 -0.62 -5.25 -13.41
CA ASP A 202 -0.40 -5.67 -12.02
C ASP A 202 0.48 -4.68 -11.24
N VAL A 203 1.53 -4.16 -11.89
CA VAL A 203 2.36 -3.08 -11.34
C VAL A 203 1.56 -1.81 -11.13
N SER A 204 0.65 -1.45 -12.05
CA SER A 204 -0.26 -0.31 -11.86
C SER A 204 -1.12 -0.46 -10.61
N HIS A 205 -1.64 -1.66 -10.34
CA HIS A 205 -2.44 -1.92 -9.15
C HIS A 205 -1.64 -1.78 -7.85
N GLU A 206 -0.44 -2.34 -7.81
CA GLU A 206 0.44 -2.22 -6.65
C GLU A 206 0.81 -0.76 -6.39
N LEU A 207 1.23 -0.03 -7.43
CA LEU A 207 1.56 1.39 -7.33
C LEU A 207 0.35 2.22 -6.86
N ALA A 208 -0.84 1.98 -7.41
CA ALA A 208 -2.05 2.70 -7.02
C ALA A 208 -2.40 2.45 -5.54
N ARG A 209 -2.24 1.23 -5.06
CA ARG A 209 -2.45 0.87 -3.66
C ARG A 209 -1.52 1.64 -2.72
N VAL A 210 -0.20 1.60 -2.99
CA VAL A 210 0.80 2.25 -2.13
C VAL A 210 0.68 3.77 -2.18
N LEU A 211 0.41 4.35 -3.37
CA LEU A 211 0.16 5.78 -3.54
C LEU A 211 -1.12 6.24 -2.83
N GLY A 212 -2.19 5.46 -2.90
CA GLY A 212 -3.44 5.75 -2.19
C GLY A 212 -3.22 5.79 -0.67
N GLN A 213 -2.48 4.84 -0.11
CA GLN A 213 -2.08 4.84 1.30
C GLN A 213 -1.28 6.10 1.65
N LEU A 214 -0.31 6.47 0.82
CA LEU A 214 0.51 7.66 1.02
C LEU A 214 -0.31 8.95 0.97
N TYR A 215 -1.31 9.02 0.10
CA TYR A 215 -2.19 10.18 -0.05
C TYR A 215 -3.16 10.35 1.14
N ILE A 216 -3.77 9.25 1.62
CA ILE A 216 -4.79 9.33 2.68
C ILE A 216 -4.20 9.69 4.04
N MET A 217 -2.94 9.35 4.28
CA MET A 217 -2.24 9.67 5.54
C MET A 217 -1.68 11.10 5.50
N PRO A 218 -2.28 12.06 6.24
CA PRO A 218 -1.94 13.48 6.09
C PRO A 218 -0.47 13.82 6.31
N HIS A 219 0.18 13.13 7.26
CA HIS A 219 1.60 13.34 7.55
C HIS A 219 2.52 12.84 6.44
N LEU A 220 2.21 11.70 5.81
CA LEU A 220 2.97 11.17 4.68
C LEU A 220 2.70 11.99 3.41
N ARG A 221 1.44 12.35 3.19
CA ARG A 221 1.06 13.23 2.08
C ARG A 221 1.84 14.54 2.12
N GLY A 222 1.86 15.23 3.27
CA GLY A 222 2.60 16.50 3.41
C GLY A 222 4.11 16.36 3.29
N LEU A 223 4.67 15.17 3.57
CA LEU A 223 6.09 14.90 3.46
C LEU A 223 6.54 14.56 2.03
N HIS A 224 5.72 13.83 1.29
CA HIS A 224 6.12 13.21 0.02
C HIS A 224 5.40 13.74 -1.22
N LEU A 225 4.20 14.30 -1.06
CA LEU A 225 3.39 14.77 -2.18
C LEU A 225 3.30 16.30 -2.22
N THR A 226 3.49 16.87 -3.39
CA THR A 226 3.34 18.31 -3.65
C THR A 226 2.16 18.53 -4.59
N PRO A 227 1.17 19.39 -4.25
CA PRO A 227 0.06 19.68 -5.15
C PRO A 227 0.53 20.38 -6.41
N CYS A 228 0.04 19.94 -7.57
CA CYS A 228 0.34 20.56 -8.86
C CYS A 228 -0.75 21.60 -9.16
N VAL A 229 -0.42 22.88 -8.97
CA VAL A 229 -1.36 23.99 -9.23
C VAL A 229 -1.37 24.43 -10.69
N ASP A 230 -0.29 24.13 -11.43
CA ASP A 230 -0.08 24.63 -12.81
C ASP A 230 -0.45 23.60 -13.90
N LEU A 231 -0.82 22.38 -13.50
CA LEU A 231 -1.24 21.35 -14.46
C LEU A 231 -2.77 21.31 -14.51
N ALA A 232 -3.33 21.67 -15.66
CA ALA A 232 -4.75 21.42 -15.95
C ALA A 232 -4.93 19.91 -16.19
N SER A 233 -5.83 19.29 -15.44
CA SER A 233 -6.27 17.93 -15.71
C SER A 233 -7.52 17.97 -16.58
N GLU A 234 -7.59 17.11 -17.60
CA GLU A 234 -8.80 16.89 -18.39
C GLU A 234 -9.88 16.13 -17.61
N HIS A 235 -9.51 15.61 -16.43
CA HIS A 235 -10.35 14.80 -15.57
C HIS A 235 -10.59 15.47 -14.23
N GLU A 236 -11.67 15.10 -13.57
CA GLU A 236 -11.92 15.47 -12.17
C GLU A 236 -10.86 14.85 -11.27
N GLY A 237 -10.48 15.57 -10.19
CA GLY A 237 -9.51 15.12 -9.22
C GLY A 237 -8.35 16.09 -9.01
N GLN A 238 -7.63 15.89 -7.93
CA GLN A 238 -6.50 16.73 -7.54
C GLN A 238 -5.18 16.11 -8.01
N LEU A 239 -4.37 16.90 -8.72
CA LEU A 239 -3.05 16.48 -9.19
C LEU A 239 -1.98 16.69 -8.11
N TRP A 240 -1.13 15.69 -7.94
CA TRP A 240 -0.02 15.70 -6.99
C TRP A 240 1.24 15.13 -7.63
N GLN A 241 2.37 15.70 -7.28
CA GLN A 241 3.68 15.22 -7.70
C GLN A 241 4.37 14.50 -6.54
N LEU A 242 4.87 13.30 -6.81
CA LEU A 242 5.81 12.57 -5.97
C LEU A 242 7.20 12.71 -6.58
N VAL A 243 8.11 13.37 -5.86
CA VAL A 243 9.54 13.45 -6.23
C VAL A 243 10.24 12.22 -5.63
N PHE A 244 10.97 11.50 -6.47
CA PHE A 244 11.63 10.28 -6.01
C PHE A 244 12.88 10.60 -5.19
N PRO A 245 13.15 9.83 -4.12
CA PRO A 245 14.37 9.97 -3.36
C PRO A 245 15.59 9.84 -4.26
N TYR A 246 16.63 10.61 -3.94
CA TYR A 246 17.90 10.57 -4.65
C TYR A 246 18.46 9.14 -4.65
N ARG A 247 18.93 8.70 -5.80
CA ARG A 247 19.62 7.42 -5.95
C ARG A 247 21.09 7.64 -5.66
N GLU A 248 21.64 7.02 -4.61
CA GLU A 248 23.09 7.01 -4.42
C GLU A 248 23.77 6.37 -5.63
N PRO A 249 24.74 7.06 -6.26
CA PRO A 249 25.48 6.50 -7.37
C PRO A 249 26.30 5.29 -6.85
N GLY A 250 25.92 4.09 -7.26
CA GLY A 250 26.58 2.84 -6.86
C GLY A 250 25.65 1.76 -6.29
N SER A 251 24.41 2.07 -5.91
CA SER A 251 23.41 1.06 -5.55
C SER A 251 22.84 0.38 -6.81
N VAL A 252 23.70 -0.35 -7.53
CA VAL A 252 23.25 -1.26 -8.58
C VAL A 252 22.59 -2.44 -7.87
N GLN A 253 21.28 -2.53 -7.92
CA GLN A 253 20.62 -3.78 -7.60
C GLN A 253 21.17 -4.85 -8.54
N PRO A 254 21.49 -6.06 -8.04
CA PRO A 254 21.94 -7.14 -8.90
C PRO A 254 20.90 -7.35 -10.00
N SER A 255 21.34 -7.24 -11.24
CA SER A 255 20.53 -7.50 -12.43
C SER A 255 19.98 -8.91 -12.31
N ALA A 256 18.68 -9.04 -12.17
CA ALA A 256 17.97 -10.30 -12.34
C ALA A 256 18.00 -10.66 -13.84
N HIS A 257 19.15 -11.14 -14.30
CA HIS A 257 19.33 -11.80 -15.57
C HIS A 257 19.85 -13.21 -15.28
N GLY A 258 18.99 -14.17 -15.40
CA GLY A 258 19.23 -15.59 -15.40
C GLY A 258 18.00 -16.31 -15.88
#